data_3984b58830149a5086ac7175ba8d78b4
#
_entry.id   3984b58830149a5086ac7175ba8d78b4
#
_cell.length_a   1.000
_cell.length_b   1.000
_cell.length_c   1.000
_cell.angle_alpha   90.00
_cell.angle_beta   90.00
_cell.angle_gamma   90.00
#
_symmetry.space_group_name_H-M   'P 1'
#
loop_
_entity.id
_entity.type
_entity.pdbx_description
1 polymer ?
#
loop_
_entity_poly.entity_id
_entity_poly.type
_entity_poly.pdbx_seq_one_letter_code
_entity_poly.pdbx_strand_id
1 'polypeptide(L)'
;MLTAEEQLAELKRGAAEILLESELLTKLRRGQPLRVKAGFDPTAPDLHLGHTVLINKMRRFQELGHEVLFLIGDFTGLIGDPSGRNATRPALTVEEVQANAVTYQQQIFKILDPQRTRIVFNSHWMNEMSSVGLIRLAAKHTVARMLERDDFAKRYKGGQPIAIHEFLYPLVQGYDSVALKADVELGGTDQKFNLLVGRQLQEAFGQEPQVVITMPLLEGLDGINKMSKSLGNYIGVAEPADDMFGKLMSVSDELMWRYFDLLSFRTNAELAELRSAVEAGRNPMTAKLELAKEITARFHGPAEAERAEDNFRNRSQKREIPTAIQTRVEMIDEPTISLARLLKQAGLVESTSAAHRLIEQGGVKVDGEKAENPKAVFGPGPARLFQVGKRAFLRIEVVQRKS
;
A
#
# COMPACT_ATOMS: atom_id res chain seq x y z
N MET A 1 -18.22 -26.37 5.47
CA MET A 1 -18.26 -25.13 4.66
C MET A 1 -19.06 -24.10 5.44
N LEU A 2 -18.67 -22.82 5.37
CA LEU A 2 -19.43 -21.71 5.96
C LEU A 2 -20.79 -21.57 5.24
N THR A 3 -21.82 -21.14 5.96
CA THR A 3 -23.12 -20.76 5.37
C THR A 3 -22.95 -19.53 4.46
N ALA A 4 -23.93 -19.24 3.62
CA ALA A 4 -23.88 -18.06 2.74
C ALA A 4 -23.76 -16.74 3.53
N GLU A 5 -24.44 -16.67 4.68
CA GLU A 5 -24.41 -15.53 5.61
C GLU A 5 -23.04 -15.35 6.27
N GLU A 6 -22.42 -16.44 6.71
CA GLU A 6 -21.06 -16.43 7.26
C GLU A 6 -20.04 -16.05 6.20
N GLN A 7 -20.18 -16.59 4.98
CA GLN A 7 -19.33 -16.18 3.86
C GLN A 7 -19.46 -14.68 3.56
N LEU A 8 -20.70 -14.17 3.51
CA LEU A 8 -20.94 -12.75 3.30
C LEU A 8 -20.29 -11.90 4.40
N ALA A 9 -20.39 -12.31 5.67
CA ALA A 9 -19.75 -11.61 6.78
C ALA A 9 -18.23 -11.53 6.63
N GLU A 10 -17.56 -12.61 6.21
CA GLU A 10 -16.14 -12.65 5.92
C GLU A 10 -15.76 -11.79 4.69
N LEU A 11 -16.60 -11.79 3.67
CA LEU A 11 -16.37 -11.02 2.44
C LEU A 11 -16.60 -9.52 2.62
N LYS A 12 -17.40 -9.11 3.60
CA LYS A 12 -17.62 -7.69 3.96
C LYS A 12 -16.40 -7.05 4.62
N ARG A 13 -15.56 -7.82 5.30
CA ARG A 13 -14.39 -7.25 6.00
C ARG A 13 -13.50 -6.47 5.04
N GLY A 14 -13.21 -5.23 5.39
CA GLY A 14 -12.35 -4.35 4.63
C GLY A 14 -12.91 -3.87 3.28
N ALA A 15 -14.08 -4.34 2.83
CA ALA A 15 -14.75 -3.79 1.67
C ALA A 15 -15.23 -2.36 1.96
N ALA A 16 -15.03 -1.44 1.00
CA ALA A 16 -15.60 -0.11 1.09
C ALA A 16 -17.09 -0.13 0.72
N GLU A 17 -17.45 -0.95 -0.27
CA GLU A 17 -18.83 -1.06 -0.75
C GLU A 17 -19.04 -2.42 -1.44
N ILE A 18 -20.23 -2.98 -1.30
CA ILE A 18 -20.72 -4.16 -2.05
C ILE A 18 -22.02 -3.78 -2.76
N LEU A 19 -22.03 -3.83 -4.08
CA LEU A 19 -23.16 -3.46 -4.94
C LEU A 19 -23.66 -4.71 -5.70
N LEU A 20 -24.75 -5.35 -5.28
CA LEU A 20 -25.56 -5.21 -4.06
C LEU A 20 -25.27 -6.40 -3.12
N GLU A 21 -25.28 -6.17 -1.79
CA GLU A 21 -25.11 -7.27 -0.80
C GLU A 21 -26.18 -8.35 -0.96
N SER A 22 -27.43 -7.97 -1.22
CA SER A 22 -28.54 -8.91 -1.42
C SER A 22 -28.35 -9.82 -2.64
N GLU A 23 -27.73 -9.31 -3.71
CA GLU A 23 -27.40 -10.11 -4.88
C GLU A 23 -26.24 -11.07 -4.58
N LEU A 24 -25.20 -10.59 -3.87
CA LEU A 24 -24.09 -11.46 -3.44
C LEU A 24 -24.63 -12.62 -2.58
N LEU A 25 -25.46 -12.31 -1.60
CA LEU A 25 -26.07 -13.34 -0.75
C LEU A 25 -26.89 -14.34 -1.56
N THR A 26 -27.66 -13.85 -2.55
CA THR A 26 -28.45 -14.70 -3.46
C THR A 26 -27.53 -15.63 -4.27
N LYS A 27 -26.43 -15.12 -4.80
CA LYS A 27 -25.44 -15.92 -5.54
C LYS A 27 -24.78 -16.96 -4.63
N LEU A 28 -24.37 -16.58 -3.41
CA LEU A 28 -23.76 -17.50 -2.42
C LEU A 28 -24.72 -18.64 -2.02
N ARG A 29 -26.01 -18.35 -1.83
CA ARG A 29 -27.05 -19.35 -1.48
C ARG A 29 -27.26 -20.41 -2.56
N ARG A 30 -26.83 -20.20 -3.80
CA ARG A 30 -26.87 -21.21 -4.85
C ARG A 30 -25.93 -22.40 -4.58
N GLY A 31 -24.95 -22.22 -3.68
CA GLY A 31 -23.97 -23.25 -3.34
C GLY A 31 -23.02 -23.65 -4.46
N GLN A 32 -22.94 -22.83 -5.52
CA GLN A 32 -22.04 -23.05 -6.65
C GLN A 32 -20.82 -22.09 -6.53
N PRO A 33 -19.63 -22.53 -6.95
CA PRO A 33 -18.48 -21.64 -7.02
C PRO A 33 -18.76 -20.40 -7.88
N LEU A 34 -18.56 -19.21 -7.33
CA LEU A 34 -18.66 -17.95 -8.07
C LEU A 34 -17.39 -17.69 -8.84
N ARG A 35 -17.50 -17.06 -10.01
CA ARG A 35 -16.38 -16.56 -10.80
C ARG A 35 -16.03 -15.15 -10.34
N VAL A 36 -14.91 -15.02 -9.63
CA VAL A 36 -14.47 -13.78 -9.02
C VAL A 36 -13.29 -13.21 -9.81
N LYS A 37 -13.52 -12.08 -10.46
CA LYS A 37 -12.55 -11.40 -11.31
C LYS A 37 -11.93 -10.19 -10.61
N ALA A 38 -10.64 -9.97 -10.81
CA ALA A 38 -9.99 -8.68 -10.64
C ALA A 38 -8.98 -8.45 -11.76
N GLY A 39 -9.02 -7.26 -12.36
CA GLY A 39 -8.12 -6.86 -13.44
C GLY A 39 -6.97 -6.00 -12.96
N PHE A 40 -5.78 -6.25 -13.52
CA PHE A 40 -4.56 -5.50 -13.22
C PHE A 40 -3.82 -5.19 -14.52
N ASP A 41 -3.65 -3.92 -14.81
CA ASP A 41 -2.76 -3.50 -15.89
C ASP A 41 -1.31 -3.62 -15.43
N PRO A 42 -0.43 -4.29 -16.18
CA PRO A 42 0.95 -4.55 -15.78
C PRO A 42 1.84 -3.30 -15.98
N THR A 43 1.54 -2.22 -15.24
CA THR A 43 2.12 -0.89 -15.44
C THR A 43 3.47 -0.65 -14.75
N ALA A 44 3.91 -1.59 -13.91
CA ALA A 44 5.20 -1.55 -13.23
C ALA A 44 5.59 -2.97 -12.79
N PRO A 45 6.89 -3.33 -12.78
CA PRO A 45 7.31 -4.69 -12.48
C PRO A 45 7.06 -5.13 -11.04
N ASP A 46 7.01 -4.20 -10.08
CA ASP A 46 6.93 -4.54 -8.66
C ASP A 46 5.62 -4.09 -8.01
N LEU A 47 5.05 -4.98 -7.23
CA LEU A 47 3.88 -4.70 -6.38
C LEU A 47 4.31 -4.14 -5.01
N HIS A 48 3.43 -3.38 -4.39
CA HIS A 48 3.52 -2.98 -2.97
C HIS A 48 2.26 -3.43 -2.22
N LEU A 49 2.25 -3.35 -0.89
CA LEU A 49 1.14 -3.85 -0.07
C LEU A 49 -0.22 -3.24 -0.45
N GLY A 50 -0.26 -2.03 -1.00
CA GLY A 50 -1.51 -1.45 -1.51
C GLY A 50 -2.18 -2.26 -2.62
N HIS A 51 -1.40 -2.85 -3.54
CA HIS A 51 -1.94 -3.73 -4.57
C HIS A 51 -2.44 -5.05 -3.98
N THR A 52 -1.81 -5.51 -2.89
CA THR A 52 -2.17 -6.80 -2.28
C THR A 52 -3.53 -6.78 -1.57
N VAL A 53 -4.12 -5.62 -1.31
CA VAL A 53 -5.48 -5.51 -0.74
C VAL A 53 -6.50 -6.27 -1.58
N LEU A 54 -6.50 -6.04 -2.91
CA LEU A 54 -7.38 -6.78 -3.83
C LEU A 54 -7.01 -8.26 -3.91
N ILE A 55 -5.71 -8.58 -3.97
CA ILE A 55 -5.24 -9.96 -4.07
C ILE A 55 -5.60 -10.74 -2.80
N ASN A 56 -5.52 -10.12 -1.62
CA ASN A 56 -5.95 -10.73 -0.36
C ASN A 56 -7.47 -10.99 -0.35
N LYS A 57 -8.27 -10.08 -0.92
CA LYS A 57 -9.71 -10.31 -1.07
C LYS A 57 -9.99 -11.47 -2.03
N MET A 58 -9.27 -11.57 -3.15
CA MET A 58 -9.35 -12.72 -4.06
C MET A 58 -9.01 -14.03 -3.34
N ARG A 59 -7.94 -14.04 -2.51
CA ARG A 59 -7.59 -15.20 -1.70
C ARG A 59 -8.73 -15.60 -0.76
N ARG A 60 -9.41 -14.63 -0.13
CA ARG A 60 -10.54 -14.94 0.75
C ARG A 60 -11.66 -15.65 -0.01
N PHE A 61 -12.00 -15.23 -1.22
CA PHE A 61 -12.92 -15.96 -2.09
C PHE A 61 -12.42 -17.37 -2.43
N GLN A 62 -11.13 -17.51 -2.69
CA GLN A 62 -10.51 -18.80 -2.99
C GLN A 62 -10.62 -19.77 -1.79
N GLU A 63 -10.37 -19.29 -0.55
CA GLU A 63 -10.51 -20.07 0.68
C GLU A 63 -11.94 -20.53 0.92
N LEU A 64 -12.94 -19.73 0.51
CA LEU A 64 -14.36 -20.05 0.56
C LEU A 64 -14.83 -21.00 -0.56
N GLY A 65 -13.95 -21.38 -1.48
CA GLY A 65 -14.24 -22.35 -2.53
C GLY A 65 -14.67 -21.78 -3.88
N HIS A 66 -14.50 -20.46 -4.08
CA HIS A 66 -14.85 -19.78 -5.33
C HIS A 66 -13.70 -19.83 -6.35
N GLU A 67 -14.03 -19.70 -7.65
CA GLU A 67 -13.06 -19.62 -8.76
C GLU A 67 -12.49 -18.21 -8.85
N VAL A 68 -11.17 -18.08 -8.74
CA VAL A 68 -10.46 -16.81 -8.84
C VAL A 68 -9.88 -16.62 -10.23
N LEU A 69 -10.29 -15.54 -10.89
CA LEU A 69 -9.85 -15.11 -12.21
C LEU A 69 -8.96 -13.87 -12.05
N PHE A 70 -7.64 -14.09 -12.08
CA PHE A 70 -6.68 -12.99 -12.08
C PHE A 70 -6.47 -12.52 -13.51
N LEU A 71 -7.03 -11.36 -13.85
CA LEU A 71 -6.94 -10.81 -15.20
C LEU A 71 -5.74 -9.88 -15.32
N ILE A 72 -4.88 -10.18 -16.28
CA ILE A 72 -3.81 -9.29 -16.72
C ILE A 72 -4.34 -8.48 -17.90
N GLY A 73 -4.40 -7.17 -17.72
CA GLY A 73 -4.86 -6.22 -18.73
C GLY A 73 -3.77 -5.90 -19.75
N ASP A 74 -3.34 -6.89 -20.52
CA ASP A 74 -2.32 -6.69 -21.54
C ASP A 74 -2.84 -5.89 -22.73
N PHE A 75 -4.12 -5.97 -23.06
CA PHE A 75 -4.74 -5.12 -24.06
C PHE A 75 -5.11 -3.73 -23.50
N THR A 76 -5.70 -3.67 -22.29
CA THR A 76 -6.05 -2.40 -21.64
C THR A 76 -4.80 -1.57 -21.29
N GLY A 77 -3.68 -2.22 -20.98
CA GLY A 77 -2.39 -1.57 -20.77
C GLY A 77 -1.89 -0.77 -21.98
N LEU A 78 -2.26 -1.18 -23.21
CA LEU A 78 -1.96 -0.45 -24.44
C LEU A 78 -2.83 0.82 -24.60
N ILE A 79 -4.03 0.85 -23.98
CA ILE A 79 -4.90 2.03 -23.96
C ILE A 79 -4.41 2.99 -22.87
N GLY A 80 -4.12 2.47 -21.70
CA GLY A 80 -3.76 3.20 -20.48
C GLY A 80 -5.00 3.65 -19.70
N ASP A 81 -5.06 3.27 -18.42
CA ASP A 81 -6.15 3.64 -17.52
C ASP A 81 -6.19 5.16 -17.27
N PRO A 82 -7.26 5.87 -17.68
CA PRO A 82 -7.42 7.30 -17.43
C PRO A 82 -7.84 7.64 -16.01
N SER A 83 -8.17 6.65 -15.15
CA SER A 83 -8.72 6.86 -13.80
C SER A 83 -7.82 7.72 -12.93
N GLY A 84 -8.41 8.79 -12.35
CA GLY A 84 -7.76 9.66 -11.38
C GLY A 84 -6.59 10.49 -11.92
N ARG A 85 -6.52 10.73 -13.24
CA ARG A 85 -5.43 11.48 -13.87
C ARG A 85 -5.92 12.76 -14.56
N ASN A 86 -5.04 13.74 -14.58
CA ASN A 86 -5.28 15.02 -15.24
C ASN A 86 -4.75 15.07 -16.69
N ALA A 87 -4.09 13.99 -17.15
CA ALA A 87 -3.50 13.89 -18.48
C ALA A 87 -3.50 12.43 -18.95
N THR A 88 -3.50 12.25 -20.28
CA THR A 88 -3.40 10.94 -20.94
C THR A 88 -2.12 10.21 -20.50
N ARG A 89 -2.24 8.91 -20.18
CA ARG A 89 -1.12 8.06 -19.82
C ARG A 89 -0.38 7.63 -21.08
N PRO A 90 0.96 7.62 -21.09
CA PRO A 90 1.70 6.95 -22.16
C PRO A 90 1.30 5.47 -22.23
N ALA A 91 1.01 4.98 -23.42
CA ALA A 91 0.78 3.56 -23.65
C ALA A 91 2.07 2.76 -23.42
N LEU A 92 1.94 1.55 -22.86
CA LEU A 92 3.05 0.62 -22.75
C LEU A 92 3.27 -0.09 -24.08
N THR A 93 4.50 -0.55 -24.34
CA THR A 93 4.76 -1.45 -25.46
C THR A 93 4.31 -2.87 -25.13
N VAL A 94 4.13 -3.70 -26.16
CA VAL A 94 3.75 -5.11 -25.97
C VAL A 94 4.81 -5.86 -25.16
N GLU A 95 6.08 -5.57 -25.42
CA GLU A 95 7.22 -6.17 -24.72
C GLU A 95 7.26 -5.81 -23.24
N GLU A 96 7.00 -4.53 -22.91
CA GLU A 96 6.91 -4.07 -21.51
C GLU A 96 5.76 -4.75 -20.78
N VAL A 97 4.60 -4.85 -21.42
CA VAL A 97 3.42 -5.53 -20.87
C VAL A 97 3.71 -6.99 -20.57
N GLN A 98 4.36 -7.70 -21.51
CA GLN A 98 4.70 -9.11 -21.34
C GLN A 98 5.72 -9.34 -20.22
N ALA A 99 6.77 -8.53 -20.17
CA ALA A 99 7.79 -8.61 -19.12
C ALA A 99 7.19 -8.37 -17.72
N ASN A 100 6.35 -7.34 -17.59
CA ASN A 100 5.68 -7.03 -16.32
C ASN A 100 4.67 -8.11 -15.92
N ALA A 101 3.97 -8.73 -16.88
CA ALA A 101 3.01 -9.80 -16.63
C ALA A 101 3.66 -11.02 -15.96
N VAL A 102 4.86 -11.41 -16.40
CA VAL A 102 5.63 -12.52 -15.78
C VAL A 102 5.96 -12.20 -14.32
N THR A 103 6.41 -10.98 -14.05
CA THR A 103 6.74 -10.55 -12.69
C THR A 103 5.49 -10.53 -11.78
N TYR A 104 4.35 -10.08 -12.30
CA TYR A 104 3.08 -10.10 -11.56
C TYR A 104 2.69 -11.52 -11.18
N GLN A 105 2.77 -12.49 -12.11
CA GLN A 105 2.44 -13.88 -11.82
C GLN A 105 3.29 -14.45 -10.66
N GLN A 106 4.59 -14.17 -10.65
CA GLN A 106 5.47 -14.64 -9.57
C GLN A 106 5.10 -14.03 -8.22
N GLN A 107 4.72 -12.76 -8.18
CA GLN A 107 4.41 -12.05 -6.94
C GLN A 107 3.04 -12.43 -6.38
N ILE A 108 2.02 -12.59 -7.23
CA ILE A 108 0.67 -12.95 -6.77
C ILE A 108 0.60 -14.36 -6.18
N PHE A 109 1.41 -15.30 -6.67
CA PHE A 109 1.45 -16.66 -6.13
C PHE A 109 2.13 -16.78 -4.76
N LYS A 110 2.66 -15.69 -4.22
CA LYS A 110 2.97 -15.60 -2.78
C LYS A 110 1.71 -15.43 -1.91
N ILE A 111 0.58 -15.10 -2.52
CA ILE A 111 -0.69 -14.85 -1.85
C ILE A 111 -1.75 -15.86 -2.30
N LEU A 112 -1.92 -16.04 -3.60
CA LEU A 112 -2.93 -16.92 -4.19
C LEU A 112 -2.37 -18.34 -4.40
N ASP A 113 -3.23 -19.33 -4.25
CA ASP A 113 -2.93 -20.71 -4.61
C ASP A 113 -2.88 -20.87 -6.14
N PRO A 114 -1.73 -21.25 -6.74
CA PRO A 114 -1.60 -21.40 -8.19
C PRO A 114 -2.57 -22.41 -8.80
N GLN A 115 -2.91 -23.48 -8.06
CA GLN A 115 -3.80 -24.54 -8.56
C GLN A 115 -5.27 -24.10 -8.60
N ARG A 116 -5.62 -23.04 -7.86
CA ARG A 116 -6.98 -22.50 -7.72
C ARG A 116 -7.12 -21.11 -8.31
N THR A 117 -6.11 -20.62 -8.99
CA THR A 117 -6.09 -19.30 -9.66
C THR A 117 -5.97 -19.50 -11.15
N ARG A 118 -6.93 -18.98 -11.89
CA ARG A 118 -6.87 -18.92 -13.34
C ARG A 118 -6.36 -17.55 -13.77
N ILE A 119 -5.17 -17.51 -14.37
CA ILE A 119 -4.64 -16.30 -14.99
C ILE A 119 -5.23 -16.18 -16.38
N VAL A 120 -5.77 -15.02 -16.69
CA VAL A 120 -6.39 -14.70 -17.99
C VAL A 120 -5.86 -13.37 -18.52
N PHE A 121 -5.82 -13.26 -19.85
CA PHE A 121 -5.34 -12.07 -20.56
C PHE A 121 -6.48 -11.53 -21.41
N ASN A 122 -6.76 -10.24 -21.33
CA ASN A 122 -7.85 -9.68 -22.13
C ASN A 122 -7.54 -9.51 -23.61
N SER A 123 -6.28 -9.60 -23.99
CA SER A 123 -5.89 -9.76 -25.40
C SER A 123 -6.53 -10.97 -26.08
N HIS A 124 -6.82 -12.06 -25.35
CA HIS A 124 -7.39 -13.27 -25.94
C HIS A 124 -8.71 -13.02 -26.66
N TRP A 125 -9.62 -12.24 -26.07
CA TRP A 125 -10.91 -11.91 -26.71
C TRP A 125 -10.91 -10.57 -27.43
N MET A 126 -10.02 -9.64 -27.03
CA MET A 126 -9.98 -8.34 -27.69
C MET A 126 -9.27 -8.38 -29.05
N ASN A 127 -8.24 -9.20 -29.21
CA ASN A 127 -7.58 -9.40 -30.50
C ASN A 127 -8.47 -10.14 -31.52
N GLU A 128 -9.39 -10.98 -31.02
CA GLU A 128 -10.38 -11.67 -31.88
C GLU A 128 -11.58 -10.77 -32.23
N MET A 129 -11.78 -9.67 -31.49
CA MET A 129 -12.88 -8.74 -31.74
C MET A 129 -12.65 -7.96 -33.02
N SER A 130 -13.55 -8.12 -33.98
CA SER A 130 -13.49 -7.34 -35.22
C SER A 130 -13.77 -5.84 -34.96
N SER A 131 -13.38 -4.96 -35.90
CA SER A 131 -13.72 -3.54 -35.86
C SER A 131 -15.24 -3.31 -35.76
N VAL A 132 -16.04 -4.15 -36.39
CA VAL A 132 -17.51 -4.11 -36.26
C VAL A 132 -17.93 -4.50 -34.84
N GLY A 133 -17.27 -5.47 -34.22
CA GLY A 133 -17.48 -5.86 -32.81
C GLY A 133 -17.20 -4.71 -31.88
N LEU A 134 -16.08 -4.00 -32.06
CA LEU A 134 -15.71 -2.85 -31.26
C LEU A 134 -16.71 -1.68 -31.41
N ILE A 135 -17.20 -1.41 -32.63
CA ILE A 135 -18.24 -0.42 -32.87
C ILE A 135 -19.55 -0.79 -32.15
N ARG A 136 -19.95 -2.08 -32.19
CA ARG A 136 -21.12 -2.58 -31.48
C ARG A 136 -20.95 -2.47 -29.96
N LEU A 137 -19.77 -2.72 -29.44
CA LEU A 137 -19.44 -2.54 -28.02
C LEU A 137 -19.54 -1.06 -27.63
N ALA A 138 -18.93 -0.16 -28.42
CA ALA A 138 -18.99 1.29 -28.20
C ALA A 138 -20.43 1.84 -28.25
N ALA A 139 -21.30 1.27 -29.10
CA ALA A 139 -22.70 1.66 -29.22
C ALA A 139 -23.56 1.28 -27.97
N LYS A 140 -23.03 0.47 -27.05
CA LYS A 140 -23.73 0.12 -25.79
C LYS A 140 -23.64 1.21 -24.73
N HIS A 141 -22.81 2.24 -24.94
CA HIS A 141 -22.61 3.32 -23.99
C HIS A 141 -22.63 4.69 -24.68
N THR A 142 -22.96 5.73 -23.95
CA THR A 142 -23.01 7.09 -24.51
C THR A 142 -21.90 7.97 -23.98
N VAL A 143 -21.50 8.99 -24.78
CA VAL A 143 -20.54 10.01 -24.32
C VAL A 143 -21.02 10.70 -23.04
N ALA A 144 -22.35 10.98 -22.95
CA ALA A 144 -22.93 11.59 -21.75
C ALA A 144 -22.66 10.74 -20.49
N ARG A 145 -22.82 9.41 -20.59
CA ARG A 145 -22.49 8.49 -19.49
C ARG A 145 -21.01 8.43 -19.17
N MET A 146 -20.13 8.47 -20.20
CA MET A 146 -18.69 8.51 -19.95
C MET A 146 -18.28 9.79 -19.20
N LEU A 147 -18.93 10.91 -19.48
CA LEU A 147 -18.68 12.20 -18.82
C LEU A 147 -19.25 12.27 -17.38
N GLU A 148 -19.99 11.27 -16.91
CA GLU A 148 -20.34 11.13 -15.47
C GLU A 148 -19.12 10.72 -14.62
N ARG A 149 -18.08 10.15 -15.23
CA ARG A 149 -16.83 9.81 -14.55
C ARG A 149 -16.08 11.09 -14.17
N ASP A 150 -15.70 11.18 -12.91
CA ASP A 150 -15.25 12.43 -12.26
C ASP A 150 -14.04 13.09 -12.97
N ASP A 151 -13.05 12.28 -13.40
CA ASP A 151 -11.88 12.77 -14.13
C ASP A 151 -12.22 13.28 -15.53
N PHE A 152 -13.07 12.58 -16.29
CA PHE A 152 -13.56 13.06 -17.58
C PHE A 152 -14.40 14.32 -17.43
N ALA A 153 -15.29 14.37 -16.43
CA ALA A 153 -16.10 15.56 -16.16
C ALA A 153 -15.24 16.79 -15.85
N LYS A 154 -14.19 16.62 -15.03
CA LYS A 154 -13.26 17.70 -14.67
C LYS A 154 -12.46 18.19 -15.88
N ARG A 155 -11.90 17.25 -16.66
CA ARG A 155 -11.12 17.58 -17.86
C ARG A 155 -12.00 18.26 -18.92
N TYR A 156 -13.21 17.75 -19.16
CA TYR A 156 -14.14 18.34 -20.11
C TYR A 156 -14.53 19.77 -19.71
N LYS A 157 -14.92 19.98 -18.43
CA LYS A 157 -15.26 21.32 -17.92
C LYS A 157 -14.07 22.28 -17.91
N GLY A 158 -12.88 21.75 -17.69
CA GLY A 158 -11.62 22.52 -17.70
C GLY A 158 -11.04 22.76 -19.09
N GLY A 159 -11.72 22.35 -20.17
CA GLY A 159 -11.21 22.48 -21.53
C GLY A 159 -9.95 21.67 -21.83
N GLN A 160 -9.65 20.67 -21.02
CA GLN A 160 -8.50 19.80 -21.21
C GLN A 160 -8.79 18.67 -22.21
N PRO A 161 -7.83 18.25 -23.03
CA PRO A 161 -8.07 17.25 -24.06
C PRO A 161 -8.40 15.90 -23.45
N ILE A 162 -9.37 15.20 -24.06
CA ILE A 162 -9.71 13.80 -23.80
C ILE A 162 -9.60 13.08 -25.14
N ALA A 163 -8.69 12.11 -25.22
CA ALA A 163 -8.53 11.35 -26.45
C ALA A 163 -9.64 10.27 -26.56
N ILE A 164 -10.08 10.00 -27.81
CA ILE A 164 -11.20 9.07 -28.07
C ILE A 164 -10.92 7.67 -27.48
N HIS A 165 -9.66 7.17 -27.55
CA HIS A 165 -9.32 5.86 -27.04
C HIS A 165 -9.49 5.75 -25.50
N GLU A 166 -9.41 6.88 -24.77
CA GLU A 166 -9.64 6.88 -23.32
C GLU A 166 -11.08 6.49 -22.96
N PHE A 167 -12.05 6.82 -23.81
CA PHE A 167 -13.45 6.37 -23.65
C PHE A 167 -13.63 4.88 -23.93
N LEU A 168 -12.72 4.25 -24.67
CA LEU A 168 -12.76 2.81 -24.91
C LEU A 168 -12.29 2.00 -23.69
N TYR A 169 -11.42 2.57 -22.84
CA TYR A 169 -10.87 1.86 -21.70
C TYR A 169 -11.96 1.25 -20.79
N PRO A 170 -12.96 2.02 -20.28
CA PRO A 170 -14.02 1.44 -19.45
C PRO A 170 -14.85 0.37 -20.16
N LEU A 171 -15.01 0.49 -21.48
CA LEU A 171 -15.78 -0.48 -22.28
C LEU A 171 -15.02 -1.78 -22.46
N VAL A 172 -13.72 -1.71 -22.72
CA VAL A 172 -12.85 -2.89 -22.85
C VAL A 172 -12.77 -3.62 -21.51
N GLN A 173 -12.49 -2.90 -20.41
CA GLN A 173 -12.50 -3.48 -19.06
C GLN A 173 -13.86 -4.09 -18.71
N GLY A 174 -14.95 -3.41 -19.06
CA GLY A 174 -16.30 -3.92 -18.82
C GLY A 174 -16.62 -5.17 -19.64
N TYR A 175 -16.12 -5.24 -20.89
CA TYR A 175 -16.28 -6.43 -21.73
C TYR A 175 -15.54 -7.66 -21.20
N ASP A 176 -14.47 -7.48 -20.45
CA ASP A 176 -13.80 -8.59 -19.74
C ASP A 176 -14.79 -9.37 -18.87
N SER A 177 -15.71 -8.67 -18.20
CA SER A 177 -16.74 -9.31 -17.36
C SER A 177 -17.75 -10.12 -18.18
N VAL A 178 -18.08 -9.63 -19.40
CA VAL A 178 -18.92 -10.36 -20.35
C VAL A 178 -18.21 -11.61 -20.86
N ALA A 179 -16.96 -11.49 -21.29
CA ALA A 179 -16.17 -12.60 -21.82
C ALA A 179 -15.94 -13.70 -20.78
N LEU A 180 -15.68 -13.31 -19.54
CA LEU A 180 -15.43 -14.22 -18.42
C LEU A 180 -16.72 -14.71 -17.74
N LYS A 181 -17.88 -14.10 -18.03
CA LYS A 181 -19.14 -14.32 -17.32
C LYS A 181 -18.94 -14.20 -15.80
N ALA A 182 -18.33 -13.11 -15.38
CA ALA A 182 -17.97 -12.89 -14.00
C ALA A 182 -19.21 -12.76 -13.11
N ASP A 183 -19.22 -13.42 -11.95
CA ASP A 183 -20.27 -13.30 -10.92
C ASP A 183 -19.97 -12.14 -9.96
N VAL A 184 -18.67 -11.88 -9.72
CA VAL A 184 -18.17 -10.84 -8.84
C VAL A 184 -16.97 -10.18 -9.49
N GLU A 185 -16.91 -8.86 -9.44
CA GLU A 185 -15.71 -8.10 -9.81
C GLU A 185 -15.21 -7.28 -8.63
N LEU A 186 -13.89 -7.41 -8.37
CA LEU A 186 -13.20 -6.67 -7.34
C LEU A 186 -12.40 -5.53 -7.97
N GLY A 187 -12.40 -4.36 -7.32
CA GLY A 187 -11.56 -3.24 -7.74
C GLY A 187 -11.32 -2.24 -6.62
N GLY A 188 -10.44 -1.27 -6.81
CA GLY A 188 -10.29 -0.13 -5.92
C GLY A 188 -11.52 0.80 -5.98
N THR A 189 -11.72 1.62 -4.96
CA THR A 189 -12.80 2.63 -4.96
C THR A 189 -12.69 3.59 -6.16
N ASP A 190 -11.48 3.83 -6.65
CA ASP A 190 -11.19 4.63 -7.85
C ASP A 190 -11.63 3.97 -9.16
N GLN A 191 -11.87 2.65 -9.15
CA GLN A 191 -12.31 1.86 -10.30
C GLN A 191 -13.84 1.69 -10.39
N LYS A 192 -14.60 2.18 -9.40
CA LYS A 192 -16.05 1.95 -9.27
C LYS A 192 -16.82 2.18 -10.57
N PHE A 193 -16.51 3.27 -11.28
CA PHE A 193 -17.16 3.57 -12.56
C PHE A 193 -16.97 2.45 -13.59
N ASN A 194 -15.72 2.01 -13.79
CA ASN A 194 -15.38 0.96 -14.76
C ASN A 194 -16.05 -0.37 -14.41
N LEU A 195 -16.10 -0.71 -13.11
CA LEU A 195 -16.76 -1.92 -12.60
C LEU A 195 -18.26 -1.90 -12.90
N LEU A 196 -18.90 -0.74 -12.76
CA LEU A 196 -20.32 -0.56 -13.08
C LEU A 196 -20.59 -0.65 -14.59
N VAL A 197 -19.66 -0.19 -15.43
CA VAL A 197 -19.75 -0.40 -16.88
C VAL A 197 -19.76 -1.89 -17.22
N GLY A 198 -18.94 -2.71 -16.54
CA GLY A 198 -18.94 -4.17 -16.69
C GLY A 198 -20.30 -4.79 -16.39
N ARG A 199 -20.93 -4.36 -15.29
CA ARG A 199 -22.26 -4.79 -14.90
C ARG A 199 -23.32 -4.44 -15.96
N GLN A 200 -23.31 -3.20 -16.46
CA GLN A 200 -24.22 -2.72 -17.50
C GLN A 200 -24.01 -3.46 -18.83
N LEU A 201 -22.77 -3.75 -19.19
CA LEU A 201 -22.48 -4.51 -20.41
C LEU A 201 -22.98 -5.96 -20.29
N GLN A 202 -22.83 -6.63 -19.14
CA GLN A 202 -23.41 -7.96 -18.94
C GLN A 202 -24.92 -7.97 -19.18
N GLU A 203 -25.65 -7.01 -18.62
CA GLU A 203 -27.10 -6.86 -18.88
C GLU A 203 -27.39 -6.66 -20.39
N ALA A 204 -26.61 -5.77 -21.06
CA ALA A 204 -26.75 -5.50 -22.48
C ALA A 204 -26.40 -6.70 -23.39
N PHE A 205 -25.66 -7.68 -22.88
CA PHE A 205 -25.35 -8.95 -23.53
C PHE A 205 -26.21 -10.11 -23.02
N GLY A 206 -27.27 -9.84 -22.24
CA GLY A 206 -28.21 -10.84 -21.76
C GLY A 206 -27.66 -11.77 -20.68
N GLN A 207 -26.63 -11.32 -19.95
CA GLN A 207 -26.06 -12.04 -18.81
C GLN A 207 -26.60 -11.49 -17.48
N GLU A 208 -26.58 -12.33 -16.44
CA GLU A 208 -26.81 -11.88 -15.08
C GLU A 208 -25.70 -10.93 -14.65
N PRO A 209 -26.03 -9.73 -14.12
CA PRO A 209 -25.01 -8.77 -13.75
C PRO A 209 -24.13 -9.26 -12.59
N GLN A 210 -22.86 -8.94 -12.66
CA GLN A 210 -21.91 -9.20 -11.57
C GLN A 210 -22.18 -8.33 -10.35
N VAL A 211 -21.83 -8.83 -9.19
CA VAL A 211 -21.70 -8.02 -7.98
C VAL A 211 -20.37 -7.26 -8.02
N VAL A 212 -20.42 -5.99 -7.73
CA VAL A 212 -19.21 -5.15 -7.63
C VAL A 212 -18.82 -4.99 -6.17
N ILE A 213 -17.57 -5.31 -5.85
CA ILE A 213 -16.99 -5.07 -4.53
C ILE A 213 -15.82 -4.12 -4.67
N THR A 214 -15.93 -2.95 -4.05
CA THR A 214 -14.83 -2.00 -4.03
C THR A 214 -14.03 -2.12 -2.73
N MET A 215 -12.71 -2.10 -2.88
CA MET A 215 -11.76 -2.07 -1.77
C MET A 215 -11.19 -0.67 -1.61
N PRO A 216 -11.00 -0.20 -0.38
CA PRO A 216 -10.38 1.09 -0.16
C PRO A 216 -8.92 1.08 -0.60
N LEU A 217 -8.40 2.25 -0.95
CA LEU A 217 -6.97 2.43 -1.16
C LEU A 217 -6.27 2.32 0.19
N LEU A 218 -5.16 1.58 0.23
CA LEU A 218 -4.35 1.44 1.45
C LEU A 218 -3.54 2.71 1.66
N GLU A 219 -3.61 3.26 2.87
CA GLU A 219 -2.76 4.37 3.28
C GLU A 219 -1.30 3.91 3.40
N GLY A 220 -0.36 4.78 3.00
CA GLY A 220 1.07 4.55 3.13
C GLY A 220 1.60 4.75 4.55
N LEU A 221 2.92 4.74 4.71
CA LEU A 221 3.59 4.89 6.00
C LEU A 221 3.28 6.22 6.71
N ASP A 222 2.86 7.24 5.95
CA ASP A 222 2.42 8.54 6.46
C ASP A 222 1.02 8.51 7.11
N GLY A 223 0.26 7.43 6.91
CA GLY A 223 -1.09 7.25 7.46
C GLY A 223 -2.16 8.17 6.85
N ILE A 224 -1.85 8.92 5.81
CA ILE A 224 -2.73 9.94 5.22
C ILE A 224 -2.94 9.69 3.73
N ASN A 225 -1.85 9.62 2.97
CA ASN A 225 -1.90 9.47 1.53
C ASN A 225 -1.95 7.99 1.15
N LYS A 226 -2.60 7.70 0.02
CA LYS A 226 -2.56 6.33 -0.52
C LYS A 226 -1.11 5.86 -0.69
N MET A 227 -0.88 4.58 -0.43
CA MET A 227 0.42 3.96 -0.63
C MET A 227 0.84 4.06 -2.09
N SER A 228 2.01 4.66 -2.33
CA SER A 228 2.52 4.90 -3.68
C SER A 228 4.04 4.96 -3.72
N LYS A 229 4.63 4.39 -4.77
CA LYS A 229 6.08 4.52 -5.03
C LYS A 229 6.50 5.97 -5.26
N SER A 230 5.68 6.75 -5.98
CA SER A 230 5.98 8.16 -6.28
C SER A 230 5.99 9.06 -5.04
N LEU A 231 5.28 8.67 -3.98
CA LEU A 231 5.24 9.38 -2.71
C LEU A 231 6.30 8.86 -1.71
N GLY A 232 6.99 7.78 -2.02
CA GLY A 232 7.98 7.17 -1.13
C GLY A 232 7.42 6.58 0.17
N ASN A 233 6.09 6.49 0.30
CA ASN A 233 5.38 6.03 1.50
C ASN A 233 4.95 4.56 1.43
N TYR A 234 5.58 3.75 0.59
CA TYR A 234 5.18 2.38 0.28
C TYR A 234 6.03 1.32 0.99
N ILE A 235 5.45 0.11 1.05
CA ILE A 235 6.14 -1.14 1.42
C ILE A 235 6.06 -2.06 0.21
N GLY A 236 7.21 -2.34 -0.43
CA GLY A 236 7.30 -3.22 -1.59
C GLY A 236 7.27 -4.69 -1.18
N VAL A 237 6.63 -5.54 -1.98
CA VAL A 237 6.58 -6.99 -1.69
C VAL A 237 7.90 -7.71 -1.95
N ALA A 238 8.82 -7.08 -2.67
CA ALA A 238 10.15 -7.58 -2.98
C ALA A 238 11.26 -6.91 -2.14
N GLU A 239 10.93 -5.98 -1.24
CA GLU A 239 11.90 -5.37 -0.32
C GLU A 239 12.52 -6.43 0.61
N PRO A 240 13.77 -6.24 1.10
CA PRO A 240 14.36 -7.12 2.09
C PRO A 240 13.47 -7.30 3.33
N ALA A 241 13.49 -8.50 3.95
CA ALA A 241 12.63 -8.84 5.08
C ALA A 241 12.80 -7.87 6.26
N ASP A 242 14.04 -7.45 6.57
CA ASP A 242 14.34 -6.51 7.65
C ASP A 242 13.72 -5.13 7.39
N ASP A 243 13.73 -4.66 6.13
CA ASP A 243 13.17 -3.35 5.75
C ASP A 243 11.64 -3.40 5.78
N MET A 244 11.03 -4.45 5.22
CA MET A 244 9.59 -4.67 5.28
C MET A 244 9.11 -4.73 6.73
N PHE A 245 9.76 -5.52 7.59
CA PHE A 245 9.43 -5.64 9.01
C PHE A 245 9.55 -4.29 9.72
N GLY A 246 10.67 -3.59 9.53
CA GLY A 246 10.91 -2.27 10.12
C GLY A 246 9.87 -1.22 9.72
N LYS A 247 9.47 -1.19 8.44
CA LYS A 247 8.42 -0.30 7.94
C LYS A 247 7.06 -0.64 8.56
N LEU A 248 6.69 -1.93 8.64
CA LEU A 248 5.45 -2.37 9.31
C LEU A 248 5.42 -1.99 10.79
N MET A 249 6.56 -2.06 11.48
CA MET A 249 6.67 -1.64 12.87
C MET A 249 6.59 -0.11 13.05
N SER A 250 6.83 0.68 12.01
CA SER A 250 6.82 2.15 12.08
C SER A 250 5.43 2.78 11.94
N VAL A 251 4.41 2.03 11.50
CA VAL A 251 3.04 2.54 11.33
C VAL A 251 2.41 2.90 12.68
N SER A 252 1.47 3.84 12.70
CA SER A 252 0.69 4.15 13.89
C SER A 252 -0.17 2.97 14.35
N ASP A 253 -0.65 2.98 15.59
CA ASP A 253 -1.53 1.91 16.08
C ASP A 253 -2.88 1.91 15.38
N GLU A 254 -3.38 3.07 14.96
CA GLU A 254 -4.58 3.19 14.15
C GLU A 254 -4.40 2.55 12.76
N LEU A 255 -3.28 2.89 12.09
CA LEU A 255 -2.96 2.32 10.78
C LEU A 255 -2.68 0.81 10.86
N MET A 256 -2.12 0.32 11.97
CA MET A 256 -1.96 -1.11 12.24
C MET A 256 -3.28 -1.86 12.13
N TRP A 257 -4.36 -1.37 12.76
CA TRP A 257 -5.67 -2.00 12.68
C TRP A 257 -6.24 -1.98 11.26
N ARG A 258 -6.01 -0.89 10.53
CA ARG A 258 -6.36 -0.79 9.12
C ARG A 258 -5.64 -1.85 8.28
N TYR A 259 -4.35 -2.08 8.56
CA TYR A 259 -3.57 -3.12 7.90
C TYR A 259 -4.03 -4.52 8.29
N PHE A 260 -4.43 -4.75 9.53
CA PHE A 260 -5.07 -6.02 9.90
C PHE A 260 -6.34 -6.29 9.09
N ASP A 261 -7.22 -5.31 8.96
CA ASP A 261 -8.48 -5.47 8.24
C ASP A 261 -8.26 -5.78 6.75
N LEU A 262 -7.25 -5.18 6.13
CA LEU A 262 -7.03 -5.24 4.68
C LEU A 262 -5.99 -6.27 4.23
N LEU A 263 -5.02 -6.57 5.11
CA LEU A 263 -3.87 -7.38 4.71
C LEU A 263 -3.75 -8.71 5.46
N SER A 264 -4.31 -8.84 6.67
CA SER A 264 -4.19 -10.07 7.47
C SER A 264 -5.08 -11.21 6.93
N PHE A 265 -4.57 -12.43 7.03
CA PHE A 265 -5.33 -13.65 6.71
C PHE A 265 -6.14 -14.19 7.88
N ARG A 266 -6.03 -13.58 9.07
CA ARG A 266 -6.82 -13.97 10.24
C ARG A 266 -8.32 -13.83 9.94
N THR A 267 -9.12 -14.67 10.58
CA THR A 267 -10.57 -14.60 10.54
C THR A 267 -11.11 -13.38 11.28
N ASN A 268 -12.39 -13.04 11.04
CA ASN A 268 -13.05 -11.97 11.79
C ASN A 268 -13.06 -12.24 13.30
N ALA A 269 -13.23 -13.50 13.71
CA ALA A 269 -13.22 -13.90 15.12
C ALA A 269 -11.85 -13.67 15.77
N GLU A 270 -10.77 -14.11 15.12
CA GLU A 270 -9.40 -13.91 15.61
C GLU A 270 -9.02 -12.42 15.72
N LEU A 271 -9.47 -11.59 14.77
CA LEU A 271 -9.23 -10.14 14.84
C LEU A 271 -10.05 -9.47 15.95
N ALA A 272 -11.30 -9.91 16.16
CA ALA A 272 -12.13 -9.41 17.26
C ALA A 272 -11.52 -9.75 18.62
N GLU A 273 -11.04 -10.99 18.79
CA GLU A 273 -10.33 -11.42 20.00
C GLU A 273 -9.06 -10.60 20.25
N LEU A 274 -8.25 -10.38 19.20
CA LEU A 274 -7.03 -9.57 19.30
C LEU A 274 -7.34 -8.12 19.70
N ARG A 275 -8.39 -7.50 19.13
CA ARG A 275 -8.84 -6.14 19.49
C ARG A 275 -9.28 -6.08 20.95
N SER A 276 -10.13 -7.00 21.37
CA SER A 276 -10.61 -7.08 22.75
C SER A 276 -9.46 -7.26 23.75
N ALA A 277 -8.45 -8.06 23.42
CA ALA A 277 -7.27 -8.23 24.27
C ALA A 277 -6.48 -6.92 24.40
N VAL A 278 -6.32 -6.14 23.33
CA VAL A 278 -5.63 -4.85 23.38
C VAL A 278 -6.44 -3.82 24.17
N GLU A 279 -7.78 -3.77 23.98
CA GLU A 279 -8.67 -2.92 24.76
C GLU A 279 -8.65 -3.29 26.25
N ALA A 280 -8.47 -4.58 26.57
CA ALA A 280 -8.31 -5.07 27.95
C ALA A 280 -6.92 -4.81 28.56
N GLY A 281 -6.01 -4.12 27.84
CA GLY A 281 -4.70 -3.70 28.35
C GLY A 281 -3.49 -4.48 27.79
N ARG A 282 -3.68 -5.38 26.84
CA ARG A 282 -2.55 -5.99 26.11
C ARG A 282 -1.81 -4.87 25.34
N ASN A 283 -0.48 -4.88 25.39
CA ASN A 283 0.33 -3.88 24.71
C ASN A 283 0.11 -3.91 23.19
N PRO A 284 -0.34 -2.81 22.53
CA PRO A 284 -0.52 -2.76 21.08
C PRO A 284 0.72 -3.12 20.28
N MET A 285 1.92 -2.88 20.82
CA MET A 285 3.20 -3.28 20.24
C MET A 285 3.26 -4.78 19.94
N THR A 286 2.65 -5.62 20.79
CA THR A 286 2.61 -7.07 20.57
C THR A 286 1.76 -7.41 19.35
N ALA A 287 0.59 -6.78 19.20
CA ALA A 287 -0.25 -6.96 18.03
C ALA A 287 0.47 -6.49 16.73
N LYS A 288 1.20 -5.39 16.81
CA LYS A 288 1.99 -4.88 15.68
C LYS A 288 3.11 -5.83 15.27
N LEU A 289 3.80 -6.44 16.23
CA LEU A 289 4.80 -7.49 15.96
C LEU A 289 4.17 -8.70 15.25
N GLU A 290 2.99 -9.12 15.68
CA GLU A 290 2.27 -10.23 15.06
C GLU A 290 1.89 -9.90 13.60
N LEU A 291 1.41 -8.69 13.33
CA LEU A 291 1.10 -8.23 11.97
C LEU A 291 2.37 -8.18 11.10
N ALA A 292 3.44 -7.57 11.62
CA ALA A 292 4.71 -7.45 10.89
C ALA A 292 5.28 -8.84 10.57
N LYS A 293 5.24 -9.77 11.52
CA LYS A 293 5.68 -11.15 11.32
C LYS A 293 4.82 -11.87 10.29
N GLU A 294 3.48 -11.75 10.37
CA GLU A 294 2.54 -12.38 9.43
C GLU A 294 2.81 -11.91 7.99
N ILE A 295 2.91 -10.60 7.78
CA ILE A 295 3.11 -10.04 6.44
C ILE A 295 4.51 -10.38 5.92
N THR A 296 5.55 -10.24 6.73
CA THR A 296 6.93 -10.57 6.31
C THR A 296 7.06 -12.05 5.97
N ALA A 297 6.47 -12.94 6.78
CA ALA A 297 6.49 -14.39 6.51
C ALA A 297 5.80 -14.76 5.19
N ARG A 298 4.76 -14.04 4.80
CA ARG A 298 4.05 -14.26 3.53
C ARG A 298 4.95 -14.06 2.32
N PHE A 299 5.84 -13.08 2.35
CA PHE A 299 6.67 -12.71 1.20
C PHE A 299 8.08 -13.32 1.25
N HIS A 300 8.60 -13.62 2.44
CA HIS A 300 9.97 -14.06 2.64
C HIS A 300 10.11 -15.42 3.35
N GLY A 301 9.00 -15.98 3.82
CA GLY A 301 8.99 -17.23 4.59
C GLY A 301 9.14 -17.02 6.10
N PRO A 302 8.74 -18.04 6.90
CA PRO A 302 8.71 -17.92 8.38
C PRO A 302 10.08 -17.64 9.00
N ALA A 303 11.14 -18.32 8.52
CA ALA A 303 12.49 -18.16 9.07
C ALA A 303 13.03 -16.73 8.91
N GLU A 304 12.83 -16.12 7.74
CA GLU A 304 13.24 -14.74 7.50
C GLU A 304 12.42 -13.73 8.31
N ALA A 305 11.14 -14.01 8.55
CA ALA A 305 10.32 -13.17 9.41
C ALA A 305 10.75 -13.24 10.89
N GLU A 306 11.14 -14.40 11.38
CA GLU A 306 11.71 -14.57 12.72
C GLU A 306 13.03 -13.82 12.86
N ARG A 307 13.91 -14.00 11.89
CA ARG A 307 15.18 -13.27 11.85
C ARG A 307 14.98 -11.74 11.84
N ALA A 308 14.03 -11.25 11.04
CA ALA A 308 13.72 -9.82 10.98
C ALA A 308 13.14 -9.31 12.31
N GLU A 309 12.31 -10.10 12.99
CA GLU A 309 11.81 -9.78 14.33
C GLU A 309 12.95 -9.67 15.34
N ASP A 310 13.86 -10.66 15.36
CA ASP A 310 15.01 -10.68 16.27
C ASP A 310 15.93 -9.48 16.00
N ASN A 311 16.22 -9.18 14.75
CA ASN A 311 17.00 -8.02 14.35
C ASN A 311 16.34 -6.71 14.80
N PHE A 312 15.03 -6.58 14.62
CA PHE A 312 14.27 -5.42 15.09
C PHE A 312 14.32 -5.26 16.61
N ARG A 313 14.12 -6.35 17.36
CA ARG A 313 14.20 -6.36 18.82
C ARG A 313 15.60 -6.00 19.32
N ASN A 314 16.63 -6.58 18.70
CA ASN A 314 18.03 -6.30 19.03
C ASN A 314 18.41 -4.84 18.78
N ARG A 315 18.01 -4.27 17.63
CA ARG A 315 18.21 -2.84 17.31
C ARG A 315 17.48 -1.94 18.34
N SER A 316 16.27 -2.32 18.73
CA SER A 316 15.47 -1.57 19.71
C SER A 316 16.02 -1.68 21.14
N GLN A 317 16.59 -2.83 21.52
CA GLN A 317 17.15 -3.07 22.85
C GLN A 317 18.56 -2.50 23.00
N LYS A 318 19.41 -2.65 21.97
CA LYS A 318 20.79 -2.22 22.04
C LYS A 318 20.98 -0.70 21.94
N ARG A 319 19.92 0.10 21.63
CA ARG A 319 20.06 1.56 21.40
C ARG A 319 21.30 1.89 20.55
N GLU A 320 21.51 1.15 19.48
CA GLU A 320 22.73 1.29 18.70
C GLU A 320 22.84 2.71 18.13
N ILE A 321 23.94 3.35 18.47
CA ILE A 321 24.43 4.57 17.85
C ILE A 321 24.55 4.28 16.35
N PRO A 322 23.95 5.08 15.45
CA PRO A 322 24.03 4.83 14.00
C PRO A 322 25.48 4.63 13.57
N THR A 323 25.75 3.62 12.74
CA THR A 323 27.12 3.33 12.26
C THR A 323 27.67 4.45 11.37
N ALA A 324 26.81 5.26 10.74
CA ALA A 324 27.18 6.42 9.94
C ALA A 324 26.67 7.70 10.62
N ILE A 325 27.47 8.30 11.48
CA ILE A 325 27.16 9.60 12.09
C ILE A 325 27.93 10.68 11.36
N GLN A 326 27.22 11.72 10.90
CA GLN A 326 27.84 12.89 10.31
C GLN A 326 28.76 13.57 11.32
N THR A 327 29.93 13.98 10.88
CA THR A 327 30.83 14.84 11.66
C THR A 327 30.67 16.28 11.16
N ARG A 328 30.48 17.21 12.08
CA ARG A 328 30.34 18.63 11.82
C ARG A 328 31.39 19.41 12.58
N VAL A 329 32.05 20.34 11.91
CA VAL A 329 33.02 21.25 12.53
C VAL A 329 32.29 22.53 12.92
N GLU A 330 32.32 22.88 14.21
CA GLU A 330 31.76 24.12 14.73
C GLU A 330 32.88 25.09 15.14
N MET A 331 32.87 26.25 14.50
CA MET A 331 33.83 27.29 14.76
C MET A 331 33.36 28.18 15.90
N ILE A 332 34.26 28.46 16.88
CA ILE A 332 33.97 29.33 18.01
C ILE A 332 34.99 30.48 18.05
N ASP A 333 34.50 31.66 18.42
CA ASP A 333 35.34 32.86 18.55
C ASP A 333 35.92 33.01 19.98
N GLU A 334 35.20 32.45 20.96
CA GLU A 334 35.62 32.41 22.37
C GLU A 334 36.42 31.12 22.67
N PRO A 335 37.25 31.09 23.74
CA PRO A 335 38.02 29.88 24.09
C PRO A 335 37.17 28.64 24.34
N THR A 336 35.90 28.81 24.73
CA THR A 336 34.95 27.73 25.02
C THR A 336 33.54 28.14 24.66
N ILE A 337 32.69 27.15 24.37
CA ILE A 337 31.25 27.32 24.12
C ILE A 337 30.45 26.47 25.11
N SER A 338 29.33 27.01 25.63
CA SER A 338 28.44 26.21 26.50
C SER A 338 27.68 25.15 25.72
N LEU A 339 27.36 24.02 26.36
CA LEU A 339 26.62 22.90 25.75
C LEU A 339 25.34 23.37 25.06
N ALA A 340 24.52 24.20 25.72
CA ALA A 340 23.27 24.69 25.16
C ALA A 340 23.49 25.55 23.88
N ARG A 341 24.53 26.39 23.83
CA ARG A 341 24.89 27.16 22.64
C ARG A 341 25.41 26.24 21.52
N LEU A 342 26.26 25.28 21.87
CA LEU A 342 26.84 24.34 20.90
C LEU A 342 25.74 23.52 20.22
N LEU A 343 24.80 22.98 20.99
CA LEU A 343 23.68 22.20 20.43
C LEU A 343 22.78 23.03 19.49
N LYS A 344 22.55 24.31 19.82
CA LYS A 344 21.83 25.24 18.93
C LYS A 344 22.61 25.53 17.67
N GLN A 345 23.89 25.87 17.78
CA GLN A 345 24.77 26.20 16.66
C GLN A 345 24.89 25.03 15.70
N ALA A 346 24.98 23.80 16.23
CA ALA A 346 25.01 22.55 15.47
C ALA A 346 23.64 22.15 14.91
N GLY A 347 22.57 22.91 15.14
CA GLY A 347 21.23 22.61 14.60
C GLY A 347 20.52 21.41 15.22
N LEU A 348 21.02 20.93 16.38
CA LEU A 348 20.39 19.80 17.10
C LEU A 348 19.16 20.22 17.92
N VAL A 349 19.02 21.52 18.18
CA VAL A 349 17.87 22.14 18.86
C VAL A 349 17.56 23.50 18.24
N GLU A 350 16.32 23.94 18.34
CA GLU A 350 15.87 25.21 17.76
C GLU A 350 16.33 26.43 18.56
N SER A 351 16.54 26.29 19.87
CA SER A 351 16.94 27.39 20.76
C SER A 351 17.75 26.89 21.95
N THR A 352 18.52 27.80 22.55
CA THR A 352 19.25 27.53 23.80
C THR A 352 18.32 27.18 24.96
N SER A 353 17.12 27.79 25.01
CA SER A 353 16.09 27.44 26.02
C SER A 353 15.57 26.04 25.84
N ALA A 354 15.41 25.57 24.59
CA ALA A 354 15.04 24.18 24.29
C ALA A 354 16.17 23.21 24.71
N ALA A 355 17.44 23.59 24.47
CA ALA A 355 18.58 22.81 24.94
C ALA A 355 18.60 22.66 26.46
N HIS A 356 18.40 23.75 27.21
CA HIS A 356 18.36 23.73 28.68
C HIS A 356 17.32 22.75 29.19
N ARG A 357 16.08 22.84 28.70
CA ARG A 357 14.99 21.91 29.12
C ARG A 357 15.32 20.46 28.81
N LEU A 358 15.89 20.17 27.61
CA LEU A 358 16.26 18.81 27.24
C LEU A 358 17.39 18.23 28.09
N ILE A 359 18.37 19.07 28.47
CA ILE A 359 19.48 18.65 29.33
C ILE A 359 18.95 18.36 30.75
N GLU A 360 18.12 19.23 31.33
CA GLU A 360 17.49 19.04 32.64
C GLU A 360 16.61 17.80 32.70
N GLN A 361 15.88 17.49 31.60
CA GLN A 361 15.09 16.28 31.47
C GLN A 361 15.93 15.02 31.18
N GLY A 362 17.24 15.15 31.06
CA GLY A 362 18.16 14.05 30.74
C GLY A 362 18.06 13.52 29.32
N GLY A 363 17.56 14.37 28.41
CA GLY A 363 17.41 14.06 27.00
C GLY A 363 18.68 14.27 26.16
N VAL A 364 19.80 14.69 26.77
CA VAL A 364 21.07 14.91 26.07
C VAL A 364 22.15 14.00 26.61
N LYS A 365 22.95 13.39 25.72
CA LYS A 365 24.14 12.64 26.06
C LYS A 365 25.34 13.12 25.25
N VAL A 366 26.52 13.07 25.89
CA VAL A 366 27.80 13.36 25.24
C VAL A 366 28.71 12.14 25.43
N ASP A 367 29.21 11.58 24.36
CA ASP A 367 30.02 10.35 24.33
C ASP A 367 29.37 9.16 25.10
N GLY A 368 28.00 9.11 25.06
CA GLY A 368 27.20 8.08 25.73
C GLY A 368 26.83 8.41 27.18
N GLU A 369 27.43 9.37 27.82
CA GLU A 369 27.13 9.80 29.18
C GLU A 369 26.05 10.90 29.20
N LYS A 370 25.17 10.86 30.19
CA LYS A 370 24.11 11.84 30.38
C LYS A 370 24.70 13.21 30.73
N ALA A 371 24.35 14.23 29.96
CA ALA A 371 24.74 15.59 30.28
C ALA A 371 23.77 16.18 31.32
N GLU A 372 24.30 16.50 32.50
CA GLU A 372 23.50 17.03 33.62
C GLU A 372 23.60 18.56 33.74
N ASN A 373 24.68 19.16 33.21
CA ASN A 373 24.92 20.60 33.35
C ASN A 373 24.78 21.31 32.00
N PRO A 374 23.73 22.13 31.79
CA PRO A 374 23.56 22.89 30.56
C PRO A 374 24.64 23.97 30.33
N LYS A 375 25.35 24.34 31.39
CA LYS A 375 26.49 25.31 31.34
C LYS A 375 27.84 24.62 31.17
N ALA A 376 27.89 23.28 31.01
CA ALA A 376 29.11 22.58 30.68
C ALA A 376 29.76 23.22 29.42
N VAL A 377 31.05 23.44 29.44
CA VAL A 377 31.77 24.14 28.36
C VAL A 377 32.63 23.17 27.56
N PHE A 378 32.69 23.43 26.26
CA PHE A 378 33.48 22.68 25.27
C PHE A 378 34.46 23.61 24.60
N GLY A 379 35.74 23.29 24.65
CA GLY A 379 36.82 23.99 23.90
C GLY A 379 37.22 23.23 22.65
N PRO A 380 38.16 23.78 21.87
CA PRO A 380 38.73 23.09 20.73
C PRO A 380 39.30 21.73 21.09
N GLY A 381 39.00 20.73 20.28
CA GLY A 381 39.42 19.36 20.55
C GLY A 381 38.82 18.34 19.61
N PRO A 382 39.09 17.03 19.83
CA PRO A 382 38.61 15.98 18.95
C PRO A 382 37.08 15.94 18.90
N ALA A 383 36.54 15.45 17.78
CA ALA A 383 35.08 15.30 17.58
C ALA A 383 34.47 14.40 18.66
N ARG A 384 33.45 14.92 19.34
CA ARG A 384 32.67 14.20 20.34
C ARG A 384 31.29 13.86 19.81
N LEU A 385 30.73 12.76 20.31
CA LEU A 385 29.39 12.32 19.95
C LEU A 385 28.32 12.96 20.82
N PHE A 386 27.45 13.75 20.22
CA PHE A 386 26.28 14.33 20.88
C PHE A 386 25.02 13.59 20.45
N GLN A 387 24.20 13.18 21.43
CA GLN A 387 22.89 12.61 21.22
C GLN A 387 21.85 13.52 21.87
N VAL A 388 20.84 13.92 21.10
CA VAL A 388 19.70 14.73 21.57
C VAL A 388 18.40 13.94 21.36
N GLY A 389 17.71 13.64 22.45
CA GLY A 389 16.57 12.74 22.44
C GLY A 389 16.95 11.31 22.03
N LYS A 390 16.02 10.62 21.39
CA LYS A 390 16.20 9.18 21.01
C LYS A 390 16.82 9.00 19.62
N ARG A 391 16.81 10.03 18.75
CA ARG A 391 17.06 9.88 17.31
C ARG A 391 18.12 10.82 16.72
N ALA A 392 18.41 11.94 17.33
CA ALA A 392 19.38 12.90 16.80
C ALA A 392 20.77 12.58 17.31
N PHE A 393 21.68 12.25 16.39
CA PHE A 393 23.08 11.97 16.65
C PHE A 393 23.95 12.81 15.73
N LEU A 394 24.99 13.48 16.29
CA LEU A 394 25.95 14.26 15.53
C LEU A 394 27.33 14.19 16.21
N ARG A 395 28.36 13.98 15.45
CA ARG A 395 29.74 14.21 15.94
C ARG A 395 30.08 15.67 15.73
N ILE A 396 30.50 16.38 16.78
CA ILE A 396 30.85 17.78 16.69
C ILE A 396 32.34 17.95 17.08
N GLU A 397 33.11 18.50 16.17
CA GLU A 397 34.46 18.96 16.41
C GLU A 397 34.41 20.46 16.63
N VAL A 398 34.91 20.91 17.78
CA VAL A 398 34.97 22.33 18.09
C VAL A 398 36.36 22.87 17.70
N VAL A 399 36.38 23.91 16.89
CA VAL A 399 37.61 24.57 16.38
C VAL A 399 37.57 26.06 16.68
N GLN A 400 38.65 26.60 17.22
CA GLN A 400 38.76 28.05 17.45
C GLN A 400 39.06 28.74 16.14
N ARG A 401 38.32 29.81 15.83
CA ARG A 401 38.62 30.67 14.69
C ARG A 401 39.95 31.37 14.94
N LYS A 402 40.93 31.17 14.08
CA LYS A 402 42.17 31.95 14.13
C LYS A 402 41.84 33.38 13.72
N SER A 403 42.15 34.36 14.61
CA SER A 403 42.06 35.77 14.33
C SER A 403 43.10 36.21 13.30
#